data_46689845c260f5f0328dac01357d19b5
#
_entry.id   46689845c260f5f0328dac01357d19b5
#
_cell.length_a   1.000
_cell.length_b   1.000
_cell.length_c   1.000
_cell.angle_alpha   90.00
_cell.angle_beta   90.00
_cell.angle_gamma   90.00
#
_symmetry.space_group_name_H-M   'P 1'
#
loop_
_entity.id
_entity.type
_entity.pdbx_description
1 polymer ?
#
loop_
_entity_poly.entity_id
_entity_poly.type
_entity_poly.pdbx_seq_one_letter_code
_entity_poly.pdbx_strand_id
1 'polypeptide(L)'
;AREFIFQIPDLLKTEKNPNPTASMVTNGYLLMFGPEHADEQYKALENHKACEAGTKNIKGSELSKIFPYINSEGIETATYTDNQSEGWIDPFMFHSALKSKAIELGAEFIKGEVKSISEIKAKTIVSAAGCWTKELLEDIPVVPQKHTVFRVKCPKYIKEMPLTGDLT
;
A
#
# COMPACT_ATOMS: atom_id res chain seq x y z
N ALA A 1 10.46 4.33 -2.11
CA ALA A 1 9.82 3.59 -1.00
C ALA A 1 10.29 2.13 -0.97
N ARG A 2 10.22 1.37 -2.07
CA ARG A 2 10.58 -0.07 -2.13
C ARG A 2 11.99 -0.36 -1.61
N GLU A 3 13.00 0.35 -2.08
CA GLU A 3 14.39 0.17 -1.65
C GLU A 3 14.54 0.34 -0.14
N PHE A 4 13.89 1.35 0.43
CA PHE A 4 13.88 1.54 1.88
C PHE A 4 13.29 0.34 2.63
N ILE A 5 12.18 -0.22 2.12
CA ILE A 5 11.52 -1.38 2.75
C ILE A 5 12.46 -2.60 2.75
N PHE A 6 13.19 -2.84 1.67
CA PHE A 6 14.16 -3.93 1.61
C PHE A 6 15.39 -3.69 2.49
N GLN A 7 15.73 -2.44 2.77
CA GLN A 7 16.85 -2.07 3.63
C GLN A 7 16.48 -1.98 5.13
N ILE A 8 15.21 -2.19 5.49
CA ILE A 8 14.75 -2.15 6.89
C ILE A 8 15.61 -3.00 7.83
N PRO A 9 16.02 -4.24 7.49
CA PRO A 9 16.84 -5.06 8.39
C PRO A 9 18.17 -4.40 8.78
N ASP A 10 18.70 -3.55 7.93
CA ASP A 10 19.97 -2.83 8.19
C ASP A 10 19.71 -1.44 8.79
N LEU A 11 18.82 -0.66 8.17
CA LEU A 11 18.57 0.73 8.54
C LEU A 11 17.87 0.89 9.88
N LEU A 12 16.95 -0.02 10.22
CA LEU A 12 16.11 0.07 11.40
C LEU A 12 16.50 -0.91 12.51
N LYS A 13 17.64 -1.57 12.37
CA LYS A 13 18.18 -2.45 13.40
C LYS A 13 18.47 -1.67 14.68
N THR A 14 18.06 -2.24 15.82
CA THR A 14 18.30 -1.72 17.16
C THR A 14 18.71 -2.86 18.11
N GLU A 15 19.24 -2.54 19.27
CA GLU A 15 19.52 -3.56 20.31
C GLU A 15 18.26 -4.33 20.72
N LYS A 16 17.12 -3.63 20.83
CA LYS A 16 15.84 -4.22 21.23
C LYS A 16 15.10 -4.94 20.09
N ASN A 17 15.41 -4.59 18.84
CA ASN A 17 14.89 -5.22 17.64
C ASN A 17 16.03 -5.50 16.67
N PRO A 18 16.75 -6.62 16.84
CA PRO A 18 17.94 -6.94 16.05
C PRO A 18 17.61 -7.40 14.61
N ASN A 19 16.36 -7.79 14.36
CA ASN A 19 15.90 -8.27 13.05
C ASN A 19 14.59 -7.61 12.63
N PRO A 20 14.58 -6.27 12.45
CA PRO A 20 13.38 -5.56 12.03
C PRO A 20 13.01 -5.96 10.59
N THR A 21 11.71 -6.02 10.32
CA THR A 21 11.19 -6.31 8.99
C THR A 21 9.84 -5.65 8.77
N ALA A 22 9.47 -5.43 7.54
CA ALA A 22 8.10 -5.09 7.15
C ALA A 22 7.34 -6.29 6.55
N SER A 23 7.94 -7.48 6.55
CA SER A 23 7.38 -8.70 5.93
C SER A 23 6.88 -8.45 4.50
N MET A 24 7.68 -7.79 3.69
CA MET A 24 7.33 -7.50 2.29
C MET A 24 7.11 -8.79 1.50
N VAL A 25 5.95 -8.89 0.86
CA VAL A 25 5.60 -9.96 -0.08
C VAL A 25 5.41 -9.35 -1.46
N THR A 26 6.28 -9.70 -2.40
CA THR A 26 6.31 -9.14 -3.76
C THR A 26 5.53 -10.03 -4.72
N ASN A 27 4.23 -10.05 -4.61
CA ASN A 27 3.33 -10.86 -5.45
C ASN A 27 2.63 -10.07 -6.56
N GLY A 28 2.98 -8.79 -6.73
CA GLY A 28 2.47 -7.92 -7.77
C GLY A 28 1.05 -7.41 -7.54
N TYR A 29 0.60 -6.56 -8.45
CA TYR A 29 -0.76 -6.05 -8.53
C TYR A 29 -1.42 -6.49 -9.83
N LEU A 30 -2.65 -6.97 -9.74
CA LEU A 30 -3.53 -7.25 -10.87
C LEU A 30 -4.75 -6.34 -10.75
N LEU A 31 -4.90 -5.39 -11.67
CA LEU A 31 -6.06 -4.51 -11.74
C LEU A 31 -6.85 -4.85 -13.00
N MET A 32 -8.13 -5.13 -12.83
CA MET A 32 -9.05 -5.55 -13.89
C MET A 32 -10.05 -4.43 -14.17
N PHE A 33 -10.34 -4.19 -15.43
CA PHE A 33 -11.16 -3.07 -15.89
C PHE A 33 -12.23 -3.56 -16.85
N GLY A 34 -13.45 -3.08 -16.67
CA GLY A 34 -14.54 -3.22 -17.61
C GLY A 34 -14.36 -2.31 -18.84
N PRO A 35 -15.22 -2.46 -19.86
CA PRO A 35 -15.16 -1.66 -21.09
C PRO A 35 -15.20 -0.15 -20.84
N GLU A 36 -15.92 0.30 -19.83
CA GLU A 36 -16.09 1.71 -19.49
C GLU A 36 -14.82 2.40 -19.00
N HIS A 37 -13.87 1.62 -18.46
CA HIS A 37 -12.59 2.13 -17.91
C HIS A 37 -11.39 1.76 -18.78
N ALA A 38 -11.57 1.02 -19.87
CA ALA A 38 -10.48 0.51 -20.70
C ALA A 38 -9.66 1.63 -21.36
N ASP A 39 -10.30 2.67 -21.88
CA ASP A 39 -9.63 3.78 -22.55
C ASP A 39 -8.75 4.60 -21.60
N GLU A 40 -9.23 4.83 -20.37
CA GLU A 40 -8.45 5.51 -19.34
C GLU A 40 -7.24 4.68 -18.94
N GLN A 41 -7.43 3.37 -18.84
CA GLN A 41 -6.35 2.45 -18.52
C GLN A 41 -5.29 2.37 -19.62
N TYR A 42 -5.67 2.38 -20.89
CA TYR A 42 -4.71 2.41 -22.01
C TYR A 42 -3.87 3.70 -21.98
N LYS A 43 -4.45 4.85 -21.66
CA LYS A 43 -3.70 6.10 -21.46
C LYS A 43 -2.75 6.02 -20.27
N ALA A 44 -3.18 5.41 -19.16
CA ALA A 44 -2.32 5.23 -17.99
C ALA A 44 -1.12 4.33 -18.29
N LEU A 45 -1.27 3.29 -19.12
CA LEU A 45 -0.18 2.41 -19.54
C LEU A 45 0.94 3.13 -20.30
N GLU A 46 0.64 4.20 -21.02
CA GLU A 46 1.68 5.01 -21.67
C GLU A 46 2.57 5.71 -20.63
N ASN A 47 1.96 6.23 -19.56
CA ASN A 47 2.70 6.80 -18.44
C ASN A 47 3.52 5.73 -17.70
N HIS A 48 2.95 4.53 -17.51
CA HIS A 48 3.67 3.41 -16.90
C HIS A 48 4.91 3.00 -17.72
N LYS A 49 4.80 3.01 -19.05
CA LYS A 49 5.94 2.76 -19.95
C LYS A 49 6.99 3.86 -19.84
N ALA A 50 6.58 5.13 -19.84
CA ALA A 50 7.48 6.26 -19.71
C ALA A 50 8.25 6.28 -18.37
N CYS A 51 7.62 5.73 -17.30
CA CYS A 51 8.24 5.60 -15.98
C CYS A 51 8.96 4.25 -15.78
N GLU A 52 9.06 3.40 -16.81
CA GLU A 52 9.67 2.06 -16.72
C GLU A 52 9.09 1.20 -15.58
N ALA A 53 7.77 1.32 -15.36
CA ALA A 53 7.10 0.66 -14.23
C ALA A 53 7.01 -0.87 -14.35
N GLY A 54 7.34 -1.44 -15.52
CA GLY A 54 7.27 -2.89 -15.75
C GLY A 54 5.85 -3.45 -15.87
N THR A 55 4.83 -2.59 -15.93
CA THR A 55 3.42 -2.99 -16.02
C THR A 55 3.12 -3.61 -17.39
N LYS A 56 2.48 -4.77 -17.36
CA LYS A 56 2.02 -5.51 -18.55
C LYS A 56 0.51 -5.30 -18.73
N ASN A 57 0.08 -5.16 -19.97
CA ASN A 57 -1.33 -5.21 -20.30
C ASN A 57 -1.74 -6.64 -20.67
N ILE A 58 -2.90 -7.08 -20.19
CA ILE A 58 -3.48 -8.39 -20.45
C ILE A 58 -4.90 -8.16 -20.97
N LYS A 59 -5.24 -8.74 -22.12
CA LYS A 59 -6.61 -8.72 -22.61
C LYS A 59 -7.51 -9.58 -21.72
N GLY A 60 -8.75 -9.17 -21.49
CA GLY A 60 -9.70 -9.92 -20.67
C GLY A 60 -9.84 -11.37 -21.13
N SER A 61 -9.85 -11.62 -22.46
CA SER A 61 -9.91 -12.97 -23.06
C SER A 61 -8.68 -13.86 -22.76
N GLU A 62 -7.59 -13.30 -22.31
CA GLU A 62 -6.35 -14.02 -21.96
C GLU A 62 -6.14 -14.17 -20.46
N LEU A 63 -6.92 -13.43 -19.67
CA LEU A 63 -6.74 -13.31 -18.23
C LEU A 63 -6.84 -14.68 -17.52
N SER A 64 -7.87 -15.45 -17.82
CA SER A 64 -8.08 -16.79 -17.23
C SER A 64 -7.05 -17.84 -17.63
N LYS A 65 -6.28 -17.60 -18.71
CA LYS A 65 -5.16 -18.49 -19.09
C LYS A 65 -3.94 -18.24 -18.20
N ILE A 66 -3.74 -16.98 -17.77
CA ILE A 66 -2.62 -16.57 -16.92
C ILE A 66 -2.99 -16.78 -15.45
N PHE A 67 -4.21 -16.43 -15.08
CA PHE A 67 -4.76 -16.55 -13.73
C PHE A 67 -6.03 -17.44 -13.74
N PRO A 68 -5.88 -18.78 -13.72
CA PRO A 68 -7.01 -19.71 -13.90
C PRO A 68 -8.10 -19.64 -12.81
N TYR A 69 -7.83 -18.96 -11.72
CA TYR A 69 -8.75 -18.74 -10.62
C TYR A 69 -9.56 -17.44 -10.74
N ILE A 70 -9.29 -16.62 -11.78
CA ILE A 70 -10.01 -15.38 -12.04
C ILE A 70 -11.13 -15.65 -13.03
N ASN A 71 -12.35 -15.21 -12.69
CA ASN A 71 -13.43 -15.09 -13.68
C ASN A 71 -13.18 -13.84 -14.54
N SER A 72 -13.09 -14.01 -15.84
CA SER A 72 -12.80 -12.91 -16.78
C SER A 72 -14.06 -12.37 -17.49
N GLU A 73 -15.25 -12.76 -17.04
CA GLU A 73 -16.50 -12.23 -17.57
C GLU A 73 -16.64 -10.74 -17.24
N GLY A 74 -16.96 -9.93 -18.25
CA GLY A 74 -17.06 -8.46 -18.09
C GLY A 74 -15.73 -7.71 -18.07
N ILE A 75 -14.59 -8.42 -18.07
CA ILE A 75 -13.26 -7.78 -18.09
C ILE A 75 -12.84 -7.52 -19.53
N GLU A 76 -12.62 -6.27 -19.90
CA GLU A 76 -12.07 -5.87 -21.19
C GLU A 76 -10.54 -5.94 -21.19
N THR A 77 -9.91 -5.41 -20.15
CA THR A 77 -8.46 -5.38 -20.00
C THR A 77 -8.04 -5.50 -18.54
N ALA A 78 -6.83 -5.96 -18.33
CA ALA A 78 -6.20 -5.96 -17.02
C ALA A 78 -4.77 -5.46 -17.10
N THR A 79 -4.26 -4.90 -16.02
CA THR A 79 -2.85 -4.59 -15.86
C THR A 79 -2.25 -5.44 -14.78
N TYR A 80 -1.06 -5.93 -15.03
CA TYR A 80 -0.29 -6.73 -14.09
C TYR A 80 1.13 -6.21 -14.01
N THR A 81 1.57 -5.89 -12.80
CA THR A 81 2.97 -5.61 -12.52
C THR A 81 3.58 -6.85 -11.91
N ASP A 82 4.71 -7.27 -12.45
CA ASP A 82 5.30 -8.53 -12.04
C ASP A 82 5.74 -8.55 -10.56
N ASN A 83 5.93 -9.76 -10.05
CA ASN A 83 6.10 -10.06 -8.63
C ASN A 83 7.39 -9.54 -7.97
N GLN A 84 8.20 -8.73 -8.65
CA GLN A 84 9.44 -8.23 -8.05
C GLN A 84 9.40 -6.73 -7.70
N SER A 85 8.46 -6.00 -8.26
CA SER A 85 8.37 -4.55 -8.10
C SER A 85 7.31 -4.08 -7.12
N GLU A 86 6.23 -4.82 -6.95
CA GLU A 86 5.07 -4.45 -6.14
C GLU A 86 4.58 -5.59 -5.26
N GLY A 87 3.83 -5.26 -4.22
CA GLY A 87 3.27 -6.22 -3.29
C GLY A 87 2.70 -5.55 -2.06
N TRP A 88 2.70 -6.25 -0.95
CA TRP A 88 2.18 -5.75 0.31
C TRP A 88 3.20 -5.93 1.45
N ILE A 89 3.02 -5.16 2.49
CA ILE A 89 3.81 -5.23 3.73
C ILE A 89 2.88 -5.44 4.92
N ASP A 90 3.43 -5.90 6.03
CA ASP A 90 2.75 -5.85 7.32
C ASP A 90 2.92 -4.45 7.93
N PRO A 91 1.85 -3.64 8.00
CA PRO A 91 1.95 -2.25 8.49
C PRO A 91 2.31 -2.18 9.97
N PHE A 92 1.92 -3.18 10.77
CA PHE A 92 2.25 -3.24 12.19
C PHE A 92 3.75 -3.49 12.40
N MET A 93 4.33 -4.43 11.66
CA MET A 93 5.77 -4.72 11.74
C MET A 93 6.59 -3.54 11.24
N PHE A 94 6.17 -2.91 10.14
CA PHE A 94 6.81 -1.71 9.62
C PHE A 94 6.79 -0.55 10.62
N HIS A 95 5.61 -0.23 11.17
CA HIS A 95 5.47 0.79 12.21
C HIS A 95 6.30 0.48 13.45
N SER A 96 6.32 -0.77 13.89
CA SER A 96 7.10 -1.21 15.06
C SER A 96 8.60 -1.02 14.86
N ALA A 97 9.11 -1.33 13.66
CA ALA A 97 10.51 -1.13 13.30
C ALA A 97 10.89 0.36 13.34
N LEU A 98 10.10 1.22 12.70
CA LEU A 98 10.30 2.67 12.72
C LEU A 98 10.26 3.24 14.13
N LYS A 99 9.27 2.84 14.93
CA LYS A 99 9.12 3.30 16.31
C LYS A 99 10.31 2.90 17.17
N SER A 100 10.77 1.65 17.08
CA SER A 100 11.93 1.17 17.84
C SER A 100 13.17 1.96 17.51
N LYS A 101 13.41 2.24 16.23
CA LYS A 101 14.56 3.03 15.78
C LYS A 101 14.45 4.49 16.23
N ALA A 102 13.29 5.10 16.14
CA ALA A 102 13.07 6.47 16.59
C ALA A 102 13.35 6.61 18.11
N ILE A 103 12.90 5.65 18.91
CA ILE A 103 13.18 5.65 20.37
C ILE A 103 14.68 5.51 20.63
N GLU A 104 15.38 4.62 19.93
CA GLU A 104 16.85 4.48 20.08
C GLU A 104 17.57 5.77 19.74
N LEU A 105 17.07 6.53 18.75
CA LEU A 105 17.60 7.83 18.35
C LEU A 105 17.16 9.00 19.27
N GLY A 106 16.45 8.73 20.36
CA GLY A 106 16.07 9.70 21.36
C GLY A 106 14.68 10.32 21.19
N ALA A 107 13.82 9.78 20.30
CA ALA A 107 12.44 10.24 20.22
C ALA A 107 11.64 9.77 21.43
N GLU A 108 10.83 10.67 21.98
CA GLU A 108 9.88 10.37 23.07
C GLU A 108 8.49 10.14 22.49
N PHE A 109 7.84 9.06 22.91
CA PHE A 109 6.46 8.71 22.51
C PHE A 109 5.51 8.95 23.68
N ILE A 110 4.69 9.98 23.54
CA ILE A 110 3.66 10.33 24.52
C ILE A 110 2.32 9.81 24.04
N LYS A 111 1.67 8.98 24.85
CA LYS A 111 0.31 8.52 24.57
C LYS A 111 -0.69 9.56 25.06
N GLY A 112 -1.45 10.14 24.14
CA GLY A 112 -2.45 11.15 24.46
C GLY A 112 -3.30 11.48 23.25
N GLU A 113 -4.33 12.29 23.47
CA GLU A 113 -5.16 12.89 22.45
C GLU A 113 -4.87 14.39 22.41
N VAL A 114 -4.54 14.89 21.23
CA VAL A 114 -4.32 16.33 21.00
C VAL A 114 -5.62 16.92 20.44
N LYS A 115 -6.21 17.84 21.18
CA LYS A 115 -7.47 18.52 20.78
C LYS A 115 -7.23 19.88 20.14
N SER A 116 -6.08 20.47 20.42
CA SER A 116 -5.66 21.74 19.83
C SER A 116 -4.16 21.79 19.64
N ILE A 117 -3.70 22.36 18.54
CA ILE A 117 -2.28 22.61 18.28
C ILE A 117 -1.65 23.51 19.35
N SER A 118 -2.45 24.40 19.94
CA SER A 118 -2.00 25.31 21.01
C SER A 118 -1.56 24.59 22.30
N GLU A 119 -1.94 23.34 22.49
CA GLU A 119 -1.52 22.51 23.63
C GLU A 119 -0.05 22.05 23.50
N ILE A 120 0.50 22.09 22.27
CA ILE A 120 1.82 21.58 21.97
C ILE A 120 2.87 22.69 22.03
N LYS A 121 3.81 22.57 22.95
CA LYS A 121 4.95 23.50 23.08
C LYS A 121 6.14 22.99 22.26
N ALA A 122 6.20 23.31 20.99
CA ALA A 122 7.29 22.96 20.09
C ALA A 122 7.59 24.10 19.10
N LYS A 123 8.84 24.15 18.60
CA LYS A 123 9.23 25.13 17.56
C LYS A 123 8.60 24.80 16.22
N THR A 124 8.44 23.53 15.93
CA THR A 124 7.84 23.02 14.68
C THR A 124 6.92 21.89 15.04
N ILE A 125 5.71 21.91 14.48
CA ILE A 125 4.69 20.87 14.66
C ILE A 125 4.41 20.26 13.31
N VAL A 126 4.45 18.92 13.23
CA VAL A 126 4.07 18.17 12.05
C VAL A 126 2.81 17.38 12.38
N SER A 127 1.70 17.70 11.69
CA SER A 127 0.47 16.92 11.83
C SER A 127 0.55 15.69 10.90
N ALA A 128 0.43 14.51 11.48
CA ALA A 128 0.30 13.23 10.78
C ALA A 128 -0.97 12.49 11.26
N ALA A 129 -2.02 13.25 11.56
CA ALA A 129 -3.27 12.76 12.17
C ALA A 129 -4.21 12.07 11.16
N GLY A 130 -3.80 11.85 9.91
CA GLY A 130 -4.60 11.17 8.90
C GLY A 130 -5.95 11.86 8.67
N CYS A 131 -7.04 11.12 8.71
CA CYS A 131 -8.39 11.67 8.49
C CYS A 131 -8.88 12.61 9.60
N TRP A 132 -8.23 12.63 10.78
CA TRP A 132 -8.52 13.55 11.86
C TRP A 132 -7.76 14.87 11.76
N THR A 133 -6.92 15.05 10.73
CA THR A 133 -6.19 16.32 10.54
C THR A 133 -7.12 17.53 10.48
N LYS A 134 -8.31 17.38 9.89
CA LYS A 134 -9.30 18.46 9.81
C LYS A 134 -9.79 18.96 11.18
N GLU A 135 -9.77 18.13 12.21
CA GLU A 135 -10.15 18.51 13.57
C GLU A 135 -9.09 19.43 14.21
N LEU A 136 -7.86 19.39 13.72
CA LEU A 136 -6.75 20.20 14.20
C LEU A 136 -6.43 21.39 13.28
N LEU A 137 -6.73 21.27 11.98
CA LEU A 137 -6.42 22.23 10.91
C LEU A 137 -7.63 22.34 9.98
N GLU A 138 -8.47 23.34 10.18
CA GLU A 138 -9.76 23.53 9.49
C GLU A 138 -9.62 23.67 7.96
N ASP A 139 -8.52 24.26 7.49
CA ASP A 139 -8.28 24.54 6.06
C ASP A 139 -7.85 23.28 5.26
N ILE A 140 -7.68 22.13 5.91
CA ILE A 140 -7.27 20.91 5.22
C ILE A 140 -8.51 20.15 4.71
N PRO A 141 -8.68 19.99 3.38
CA PRO A 141 -9.86 19.37 2.78
C PRO A 141 -9.79 17.83 2.85
N VAL A 142 -9.76 17.27 4.06
CA VAL A 142 -9.76 15.83 4.31
C VAL A 142 -11.15 15.39 4.76
N VAL A 143 -11.68 14.36 4.10
CA VAL A 143 -12.96 13.73 4.47
C VAL A 143 -12.70 12.28 4.85
N PRO A 144 -13.05 11.84 6.08
CA PRO A 144 -12.91 10.46 6.47
C PRO A 144 -13.87 9.57 5.67
N GLN A 145 -13.34 8.47 5.13
CA GLN A 145 -14.14 7.47 4.43
C GLN A 145 -13.91 6.10 5.08
N LYS A 146 -15.02 5.40 5.37
CA LYS A 146 -14.94 4.05 5.92
C LYS A 146 -14.72 3.02 4.82
N HIS A 147 -13.62 2.30 4.90
CA HIS A 147 -13.38 1.10 4.09
C HIS A 147 -13.52 -0.14 4.96
N THR A 148 -14.31 -1.11 4.50
CA THR A 148 -14.52 -2.36 5.22
C THR A 148 -13.60 -3.43 4.67
N VAL A 149 -12.85 -4.09 5.55
CA VAL A 149 -11.97 -5.19 5.21
C VAL A 149 -12.54 -6.48 5.77
N PHE A 150 -12.69 -7.49 4.92
CA PHE A 150 -13.15 -8.82 5.31
C PHE A 150 -11.98 -9.81 5.28
N ARG A 151 -11.85 -10.59 6.33
CA ARG A 151 -10.94 -11.73 6.35
C ARG A 151 -11.71 -12.97 5.92
N VAL A 152 -11.34 -13.53 4.77
CA VAL A 152 -12.01 -14.70 4.18
C VAL A 152 -11.13 -15.93 4.29
N LYS A 153 -11.74 -17.08 4.64
CA LYS A 153 -11.05 -18.38 4.59
C LYS A 153 -11.32 -19.01 3.23
N CYS A 154 -10.27 -19.13 2.42
CA CYS A 154 -10.35 -19.84 1.15
C CYS A 154 -10.05 -21.33 1.37
N PRO A 155 -10.90 -22.24 0.87
CA PRO A 155 -10.68 -23.70 1.03
C PRO A 155 -9.56 -24.22 0.11
N LYS A 156 -9.24 -23.50 -0.97
CA LYS A 156 -8.11 -23.81 -1.84
C LYS A 156 -7.00 -22.79 -1.64
N TYR A 157 -5.78 -23.28 -1.45
CA TYR A 157 -4.62 -22.42 -1.46
C TYR A 157 -4.33 -21.93 -2.88
N ILE A 158 -4.32 -20.63 -3.08
CA ILE A 158 -3.93 -19.97 -4.33
C ILE A 158 -2.51 -19.46 -4.13
N LYS A 159 -1.56 -20.15 -4.76
CA LYS A 159 -0.15 -19.78 -4.68
C LYS A 159 0.09 -18.47 -5.46
N GLU A 160 0.86 -17.57 -4.86
CA GLU A 160 1.34 -16.34 -5.51
C GLU A 160 0.23 -15.46 -6.11
N MET A 161 -0.95 -15.46 -5.48
CA MET A 161 -2.03 -14.58 -5.90
C MET A 161 -1.59 -13.13 -5.76
N PRO A 162 -1.60 -12.31 -6.84
CA PRO A 162 -1.31 -10.89 -6.74
C PRO A 162 -2.39 -10.17 -5.92
N LEU A 163 -2.07 -8.97 -5.44
CA LEU A 163 -3.10 -8.06 -4.97
C LEU A 163 -4.02 -7.72 -6.12
N THR A 164 -5.28 -8.13 -6.02
CA THR A 164 -6.24 -8.05 -7.11
C THR A 164 -7.29 -6.99 -6.83
N GLY A 165 -7.45 -6.05 -7.75
CA GLY A 165 -8.50 -5.04 -7.77
C GLY A 165 -9.44 -5.28 -8.96
N ASP A 166 -10.74 -5.28 -8.68
CA ASP A 166 -11.80 -5.35 -9.68
C ASP A 166 -12.43 -3.96 -9.79
N LEU A 167 -12.32 -3.37 -10.98
CA LEU A 167 -12.78 -2.04 -11.33
C LEU A 167 -13.76 -2.10 -12.51
N THR A 168 -14.59 -3.15 -12.54
CA THR A 168 -15.68 -3.32 -13.50
C THR A 168 -16.95 -2.63 -13.04
#